data_3de2250e6bb15d67c8a1acec2359641f
#
_entry.id   3de2250e6bb15d67c8a1acec2359641f
#
_cell.length_a   1.000
_cell.length_b   1.000
_cell.length_c   1.000
_cell.angle_alpha   90.00
_cell.angle_beta   90.00
_cell.angle_gamma   90.00
#
_symmetry.space_group_name_H-M   'P 1'
#
loop_
_entity.id
_entity.type
_entity.pdbx_description
1 polymer ?
#
loop_
_entity_poly.entity_id
_entity_poly.type
_entity_poly.pdbx_seq_one_letter_code
_entity_poly.pdbx_strand_id
1 'polypeptide(L)'
;MLQRLNSSQWKSIKPALLIGLALALLQIGSGVAAYYQSKSLLWEGKFQTAQNLTQGLVVAVADQMVLKDYASVESRMLQTMSNAEVASVMLTDTTGKVLSALTREPGQEPRLMFEPNWVATPKDDQAVWQSRDQHFITTWAKVSLGSDLGWVRLQTYNELDSADLGSLRQQNLLLSVLSVLSGILILGVFLWRAYFTVVKREHMF
;
A
#
# COMPACT_ATOMS: atom_id res chain seq x y z
N MET A 1 46.79 -5.01 22.05
CA MET A 1 47.87 -5.76 21.37
C MET A 1 47.39 -6.07 19.95
N LEU A 2 47.46 -5.14 19.03
CA LEU A 2 47.09 -5.29 17.61
C LEU A 2 48.39 -5.70 16.87
N GLN A 3 48.58 -7.02 16.68
CA GLN A 3 49.66 -7.51 15.82
C GLN A 3 49.47 -6.96 14.40
N ARG A 4 50.49 -6.28 13.87
CA ARG A 4 50.56 -5.82 12.49
C ARG A 4 50.42 -7.04 11.56
N LEU A 5 49.30 -7.20 10.93
CA LEU A 5 49.03 -8.17 9.88
C LEU A 5 50.11 -8.00 8.78
N ASN A 6 50.82 -9.08 8.48
CA ASN A 6 51.89 -9.12 7.50
C ASN A 6 51.30 -8.77 6.11
N SER A 7 52.07 -8.04 5.29
CA SER A 7 51.60 -7.52 3.97
C SER A 7 51.11 -8.61 3.01
N SER A 8 51.56 -9.84 3.17
CA SER A 8 51.08 -11.01 2.44
C SER A 8 49.66 -11.44 2.81
N GLN A 9 49.30 -11.35 4.09
CA GLN A 9 47.94 -11.69 4.59
C GLN A 9 46.90 -10.67 4.12
N TRP A 10 47.30 -9.39 4.04
CA TRP A 10 46.42 -8.32 3.52
C TRP A 10 46.04 -8.53 2.05
N LYS A 11 46.92 -9.08 1.21
CA LYS A 11 46.65 -9.35 -0.22
C LYS A 11 45.57 -10.46 -0.39
N SER A 12 45.49 -11.43 0.53
CA SER A 12 44.46 -12.50 0.48
C SER A 12 43.13 -12.09 1.05
N ILE A 13 43.09 -11.12 1.99
CA ILE A 13 41.83 -10.67 2.67
C ILE A 13 41.13 -9.59 1.86
N LYS A 14 41.83 -8.76 1.09
CA LYS A 14 41.26 -7.68 0.28
C LYS A 14 40.10 -8.14 -0.65
N PRO A 15 40.26 -9.21 -1.47
CA PRO A 15 39.19 -9.63 -2.37
C PRO A 15 37.96 -10.14 -1.59
N ALA A 16 38.15 -10.82 -0.47
CA ALA A 16 37.02 -11.28 0.38
C ALA A 16 36.25 -10.11 1.02
N LEU A 17 36.96 -9.07 1.47
CA LEU A 17 36.37 -7.83 1.96
C LEU A 17 35.56 -7.07 0.89
N LEU A 18 36.15 -6.98 -0.33
CA LEU A 18 35.47 -6.35 -1.47
C LEU A 18 34.18 -7.09 -1.85
N ILE A 19 34.23 -8.42 -1.91
CA ILE A 19 33.04 -9.25 -2.19
C ILE A 19 31.99 -9.09 -1.08
N GLY A 20 32.41 -9.12 0.19
CA GLY A 20 31.53 -8.91 1.33
C GLY A 20 30.87 -7.53 1.30
N LEU A 21 31.62 -6.48 0.99
CA LEU A 21 31.09 -5.13 0.84
C LEU A 21 30.12 -5.03 -0.34
N ALA A 22 30.44 -5.61 -1.49
CA ALA A 22 29.57 -5.63 -2.66
C ALA A 22 28.24 -6.36 -2.37
N LEU A 23 28.30 -7.51 -1.70
CA LEU A 23 27.11 -8.24 -1.28
C LEU A 23 26.25 -7.43 -0.29
N ALA A 24 26.87 -6.77 0.69
CA ALA A 24 26.15 -5.92 1.64
C ALA A 24 25.43 -4.75 0.94
N LEU A 25 26.09 -4.09 0.00
CA LEU A 25 25.50 -3.01 -0.80
C LEU A 25 24.34 -3.51 -1.67
N LEU A 26 24.48 -4.67 -2.28
CA LEU A 26 23.44 -5.30 -3.09
C LEU A 26 22.21 -5.70 -2.23
N GLN A 27 22.42 -6.18 -1.00
CA GLN A 27 21.37 -6.50 -0.06
C GLN A 27 20.63 -5.25 0.42
N ILE A 28 21.33 -4.17 0.75
CA ILE A 28 20.72 -2.90 1.12
C ILE A 28 19.88 -2.36 -0.04
N GLY A 29 20.43 -2.37 -1.25
CA GLY A 29 19.71 -1.93 -2.46
C GLY A 29 18.44 -2.74 -2.74
N SER A 30 18.50 -4.06 -2.60
CA SER A 30 17.33 -4.94 -2.78
C SER A 30 16.28 -4.72 -1.71
N GLY A 31 16.67 -4.49 -0.44
CA GLY A 31 15.76 -4.19 0.65
C GLY A 31 15.01 -2.87 0.44
N VAL A 32 15.70 -1.83 -0.02
CA VAL A 32 15.09 -0.54 -0.37
C VAL A 32 14.12 -0.69 -1.55
N ALA A 33 14.50 -1.40 -2.61
CA ALA A 33 13.65 -1.65 -3.76
C ALA A 33 12.38 -2.44 -3.36
N ALA A 34 12.52 -3.49 -2.54
CA ALA A 34 11.41 -4.27 -2.03
C ALA A 34 10.43 -3.42 -1.19
N TYR A 35 10.93 -2.49 -0.37
CA TYR A 35 10.09 -1.57 0.40
C TYR A 35 9.22 -0.68 -0.50
N TYR A 36 9.82 -0.05 -1.53
CA TYR A 36 9.08 0.79 -2.46
C TYR A 36 8.06 -0.01 -3.28
N GLN A 37 8.42 -1.21 -3.72
CA GLN A 37 7.52 -2.11 -4.44
C GLN A 37 6.32 -2.54 -3.57
N SER A 38 6.56 -2.93 -2.32
CA SER A 38 5.49 -3.30 -1.38
C SER A 38 4.55 -2.13 -1.11
N LYS A 39 5.09 -0.92 -0.93
CA LYS A 39 4.30 0.29 -0.77
C LYS A 39 3.42 0.59 -1.99
N SER A 40 3.96 0.41 -3.20
CA SER A 40 3.19 0.58 -4.46
C SER A 40 2.04 -0.42 -4.56
N LEU A 41 2.28 -1.69 -4.22
CA LEU A 41 1.26 -2.74 -4.24
C LEU A 41 0.13 -2.49 -3.23
N LEU A 42 0.45 -1.97 -2.04
CA LEU A 42 -0.58 -1.58 -1.06
C LEU A 42 -1.49 -0.46 -1.59
N TRP A 43 -0.90 0.53 -2.24
CA TRP A 43 -1.68 1.60 -2.84
C TRP A 43 -2.58 1.10 -3.96
N GLU A 44 -2.05 0.27 -4.85
CA GLU A 44 -2.83 -0.34 -5.92
C GLU A 44 -4.00 -1.15 -5.34
N GLY A 45 -3.75 -1.93 -4.28
CA GLY A 45 -4.79 -2.66 -3.55
C GLY A 45 -5.89 -1.74 -2.99
N LYS A 46 -5.53 -0.60 -2.40
CA LYS A 46 -6.51 0.38 -1.88
C LYS A 46 -7.34 1.01 -3.00
N PHE A 47 -6.70 1.39 -4.12
CA PHE A 47 -7.41 1.91 -5.29
C PHE A 47 -8.41 0.87 -5.83
N GLN A 48 -7.97 -0.36 -5.98
CA GLN A 48 -8.81 -1.46 -6.46
C GLN A 48 -9.98 -1.74 -5.50
N THR A 49 -9.74 -1.72 -4.19
CA THR A 49 -10.78 -1.90 -3.17
C THR A 49 -11.82 -0.78 -3.24
N ALA A 50 -11.38 0.49 -3.31
CA ALA A 50 -12.27 1.62 -3.45
C ALA A 50 -13.12 1.54 -4.74
N GLN A 51 -12.52 1.12 -5.84
CA GLN A 51 -13.22 0.90 -7.11
C GLN A 51 -14.26 -0.21 -7.00
N ASN A 52 -13.90 -1.35 -6.44
CA ASN A 52 -14.82 -2.50 -6.28
C ASN A 52 -16.00 -2.14 -5.38
N LEU A 53 -15.76 -1.44 -4.26
CA LEU A 53 -16.82 -0.95 -3.38
C LEU A 53 -17.76 0.02 -4.10
N THR A 54 -17.21 0.94 -4.88
CA THR A 54 -18.01 1.91 -5.63
C THR A 54 -18.84 1.21 -6.71
N GLN A 55 -18.26 0.29 -7.47
CA GLN A 55 -18.97 -0.47 -8.49
C GLN A 55 -20.06 -1.37 -7.88
N GLY A 56 -19.77 -2.02 -6.75
CA GLY A 56 -20.73 -2.81 -6.01
C GLY A 56 -21.94 -1.97 -5.57
N LEU A 57 -21.68 -0.75 -5.08
CA LEU A 57 -22.75 0.18 -4.71
C LEU A 57 -23.54 0.67 -5.92
N VAL A 58 -22.88 1.00 -7.05
CA VAL A 58 -23.55 1.37 -8.31
C VAL A 58 -24.57 0.31 -8.72
N VAL A 59 -24.19 -0.96 -8.73
CA VAL A 59 -25.09 -2.06 -9.07
C VAL A 59 -26.23 -2.17 -8.04
N ALA A 60 -25.92 -2.01 -6.77
CA ALA A 60 -26.90 -2.14 -5.70
C ALA A 60 -27.95 -1.01 -5.64
N VAL A 61 -27.63 0.19 -6.18
CA VAL A 61 -28.55 1.35 -6.14
C VAL A 61 -29.26 1.63 -7.46
N ALA A 62 -28.83 1.03 -8.58
CA ALA A 62 -29.36 1.37 -9.90
C ALA A 62 -30.86 1.17 -10.01
N ASP A 63 -31.38 0.02 -9.57
CA ASP A 63 -32.83 -0.27 -9.60
C ASP A 63 -33.61 0.68 -8.68
N GLN A 64 -33.10 0.97 -7.49
CA GLN A 64 -33.73 1.84 -6.52
C GLN A 64 -33.78 3.29 -7.02
N MET A 65 -32.76 3.74 -7.77
CA MET A 65 -32.77 5.07 -8.39
C MET A 65 -33.87 5.19 -9.43
N VAL A 66 -34.09 4.16 -10.27
CA VAL A 66 -35.20 4.14 -11.25
C VAL A 66 -36.55 4.21 -10.53
N LEU A 67 -36.69 3.49 -9.43
CA LEU A 67 -37.90 3.47 -8.61
C LEU A 67 -38.07 4.71 -7.72
N LYS A 68 -37.04 5.56 -7.64
CA LYS A 68 -36.95 6.72 -6.71
C LYS A 68 -37.11 6.32 -5.24
N ASP A 69 -36.74 5.09 -4.91
CA ASP A 69 -36.72 4.57 -3.53
C ASP A 69 -35.45 4.97 -2.81
N TYR A 70 -35.37 6.24 -2.41
CA TYR A 70 -34.18 6.79 -1.74
C TYR A 70 -33.94 6.19 -0.34
N ALA A 71 -34.97 5.67 0.33
CA ALA A 71 -34.80 5.01 1.61
C ALA A 71 -33.98 3.71 1.48
N SER A 72 -34.28 2.91 0.44
CA SER A 72 -33.49 1.73 0.11
C SER A 72 -32.06 2.09 -0.35
N VAL A 73 -31.90 3.18 -1.11
CA VAL A 73 -30.59 3.71 -1.48
C VAL A 73 -29.75 4.05 -0.25
N GLU A 74 -30.30 4.80 0.71
CA GLU A 74 -29.60 5.17 1.95
C GLU A 74 -29.20 3.94 2.77
N SER A 75 -30.07 2.93 2.83
CA SER A 75 -29.76 1.65 3.47
C SER A 75 -28.55 0.96 2.83
N ARG A 76 -28.46 0.96 1.49
CA ARG A 76 -27.29 0.41 0.76
C ARG A 76 -26.02 1.23 1.00
N MET A 77 -26.14 2.55 1.02
CA MET A 77 -25.03 3.45 1.34
C MET A 77 -24.53 3.19 2.77
N LEU A 78 -25.42 3.06 3.76
CA LEU A 78 -25.06 2.70 5.13
C LEU A 78 -24.37 1.34 5.22
N GLN A 79 -24.87 0.36 4.46
CA GLN A 79 -24.24 -0.96 4.37
C GLN A 79 -22.81 -0.87 3.81
N THR A 80 -22.58 -0.04 2.79
CA THR A 80 -21.23 0.20 2.25
C THR A 80 -20.33 0.88 3.28
N MET A 81 -20.89 1.80 4.06
CA MET A 81 -20.18 2.48 5.15
C MET A 81 -19.94 1.58 6.38
N SER A 82 -20.43 0.35 6.44
CA SER A 82 -19.99 -0.62 7.45
C SER A 82 -18.51 -0.97 7.33
N ASN A 83 -17.92 -0.82 6.13
CA ASN A 83 -16.47 -0.85 5.97
C ASN A 83 -15.84 0.40 6.62
N ALA A 84 -14.95 0.18 7.59
CA ALA A 84 -14.30 1.24 8.36
C ALA A 84 -13.44 2.19 7.52
N GLU A 85 -12.94 1.74 6.38
CA GLU A 85 -12.13 2.56 5.47
C GLU A 85 -12.97 3.61 4.70
N VAL A 86 -14.30 3.45 4.60
CA VAL A 86 -15.16 4.38 3.88
C VAL A 86 -15.44 5.60 4.75
N ALA A 87 -15.00 6.76 4.28
CA ALA A 87 -15.20 8.06 4.94
C ALA A 87 -16.51 8.75 4.53
N SER A 88 -16.86 8.69 3.24
CA SER A 88 -18.11 9.25 2.76
C SER A 88 -18.64 8.54 1.53
N VAL A 89 -19.95 8.56 1.36
CA VAL A 89 -20.67 8.08 0.18
C VAL A 89 -21.67 9.14 -0.23
N MET A 90 -21.75 9.44 -1.52
CA MET A 90 -22.67 10.43 -2.08
C MET A 90 -23.29 9.89 -3.36
N LEU A 91 -24.56 10.14 -3.53
CA LEU A 91 -25.31 9.87 -4.75
C LEU A 91 -25.79 11.17 -5.36
N THR A 92 -25.63 11.34 -6.66
CA THR A 92 -26.12 12.48 -7.42
C THR A 92 -27.02 12.04 -8.58
N ASP A 93 -27.83 12.93 -9.08
CA ASP A 93 -28.51 12.75 -10.35
C ASP A 93 -27.58 13.10 -11.55
N THR A 94 -28.10 13.03 -12.76
CA THR A 94 -27.37 13.35 -14.02
C THR A 94 -26.93 14.80 -14.11
N THR A 95 -27.55 15.72 -13.35
CA THR A 95 -27.18 17.14 -13.31
C THR A 95 -26.14 17.44 -12.24
N GLY A 96 -25.76 16.43 -11.46
CA GLY A 96 -24.86 16.56 -10.33
C GLY A 96 -25.54 17.00 -9.02
N LYS A 97 -26.88 17.16 -9.00
CA LYS A 97 -27.61 17.46 -7.77
C LYS A 97 -27.50 16.28 -6.82
N VAL A 98 -27.08 16.56 -5.59
CA VAL A 98 -26.93 15.52 -4.54
C VAL A 98 -28.32 15.04 -4.10
N LEU A 99 -28.53 13.74 -4.21
CA LEU A 99 -29.77 13.08 -3.80
C LEU A 99 -29.68 12.54 -2.37
N SER A 100 -28.53 12.00 -2.00
CA SER A 100 -28.20 11.55 -0.65
C SER A 100 -26.69 11.58 -0.44
N ALA A 101 -26.27 11.89 0.78
CA ALA A 101 -24.87 11.86 1.16
C ALA A 101 -24.73 11.43 2.64
N LEU A 102 -23.79 10.53 2.86
CA LEU A 102 -23.38 10.04 4.16
C LEU A 102 -21.90 10.35 4.38
N THR A 103 -21.56 10.73 5.58
CA THR A 103 -20.17 10.94 5.99
C THR A 103 -19.92 10.32 7.35
N ARG A 104 -18.67 10.00 7.62
CA ARG A 104 -18.20 9.51 8.91
C ARG A 104 -16.85 10.14 9.23
N GLU A 105 -16.69 10.58 10.46
CA GLU A 105 -15.38 10.90 11.02
C GLU A 105 -14.73 9.62 11.58
N PRO A 106 -13.39 9.54 11.61
CA PRO A 106 -12.72 8.36 12.13
C PRO A 106 -13.21 7.96 13.52
N GLY A 107 -13.62 6.70 13.68
CA GLY A 107 -14.16 6.17 14.95
C GLY A 107 -15.59 6.57 15.30
N GLN A 108 -16.30 7.29 14.43
CA GLN A 108 -17.70 7.65 14.64
C GLN A 108 -18.66 6.84 13.75
N GLU A 109 -19.94 6.89 14.07
CA GLU A 109 -20.97 6.30 13.23
C GLU A 109 -21.26 7.18 12.00
N PRO A 110 -21.69 6.58 10.86
CA PRO A 110 -22.12 7.34 9.70
C PRO A 110 -23.29 8.27 10.01
N ARG A 111 -23.25 9.49 9.47
CA ARG A 111 -24.32 10.46 9.59
C ARG A 111 -24.72 11.03 8.23
N LEU A 112 -25.98 11.34 8.07
CA LEU A 112 -26.49 12.04 6.89
C LEU A 112 -25.92 13.46 6.84
N MET A 113 -25.44 13.84 5.64
CA MET A 113 -25.12 15.23 5.31
C MET A 113 -26.24 15.80 4.44
N PHE A 114 -26.70 16.96 4.79
CA PHE A 114 -27.68 17.68 3.99
C PHE A 114 -27.22 19.13 3.80
N GLU A 115 -27.01 19.49 2.53
CA GLU A 115 -26.78 20.87 2.12
C GLU A 115 -27.79 21.26 1.05
N PRO A 116 -28.60 22.32 1.26
CA PRO A 116 -29.54 22.77 0.26
C PRO A 116 -28.83 23.17 -1.03
N ASN A 117 -29.33 22.70 -2.18
CA ASN A 117 -28.79 22.98 -3.51
C ASN A 117 -27.34 22.50 -3.73
N TRP A 118 -26.91 21.47 -3.01
CA TRP A 118 -25.58 20.89 -3.20
C TRP A 118 -25.48 20.24 -4.58
N VAL A 119 -24.49 20.67 -5.36
CA VAL A 119 -24.14 20.12 -6.67
C VAL A 119 -22.72 19.59 -6.61
N ALA A 120 -22.54 18.36 -7.03
CA ALA A 120 -21.25 17.71 -7.10
C ALA A 120 -21.17 16.88 -8.38
N THR A 121 -20.14 17.12 -9.18
CA THR A 121 -19.91 16.41 -10.45
C THR A 121 -18.51 15.85 -10.49
N PRO A 122 -18.28 14.71 -11.17
CA PRO A 122 -16.93 14.23 -11.43
C PRO A 122 -16.17 15.24 -12.30
N LYS A 123 -14.85 15.22 -12.22
CA LYS A 123 -14.00 16.09 -13.06
C LYS A 123 -13.90 15.59 -14.50
N ASP A 124 -14.20 14.33 -14.73
CA ASP A 124 -14.12 13.67 -16.03
C ASP A 124 -15.39 12.83 -16.23
N ASP A 125 -15.88 12.73 -17.46
CA ASP A 125 -17.08 11.96 -17.83
C ASP A 125 -16.76 10.47 -18.10
N GLN A 126 -15.65 9.98 -17.59
CA GLN A 126 -15.32 8.56 -17.64
C GLN A 126 -16.27 7.75 -16.77
N ALA A 127 -16.59 6.52 -17.18
CA ALA A 127 -17.47 5.63 -16.43
C ALA A 127 -17.02 5.42 -14.98
N VAL A 128 -15.70 5.42 -14.76
CA VAL A 128 -15.07 5.41 -13.43
C VAL A 128 -13.92 6.40 -13.44
N TRP A 129 -13.89 7.29 -12.47
CA TRP A 129 -12.82 8.26 -12.28
C TRP A 129 -12.31 8.20 -10.84
N GLN A 130 -11.00 8.23 -10.67
CA GLN A 130 -10.36 8.17 -9.37
C GLN A 130 -9.37 9.32 -9.19
N SER A 131 -9.33 9.86 -8.00
CA SER A 131 -8.30 10.81 -7.58
C SER A 131 -7.85 10.53 -6.16
N ARG A 132 -6.68 11.01 -5.84
CA ARG A 132 -6.10 10.92 -4.51
C ARG A 132 -5.70 12.31 -4.04
N ASP A 133 -6.09 12.66 -2.83
CA ASP A 133 -5.59 13.82 -2.11
C ASP A 133 -4.85 13.40 -0.82
N GLN A 134 -4.58 14.37 0.06
CA GLN A 134 -3.85 14.11 1.32
C GLN A 134 -4.61 13.20 2.29
N HIS A 135 -5.94 13.23 2.27
CA HIS A 135 -6.78 12.57 3.27
C HIS A 135 -7.62 11.45 2.68
N PHE A 136 -7.97 11.53 1.39
CA PHE A 136 -8.93 10.62 0.78
C PHE A 136 -8.48 10.09 -0.58
N ILE A 137 -8.91 8.88 -0.88
CA ILE A 137 -9.03 8.35 -2.24
C ILE A 137 -10.48 8.55 -2.63
N THR A 138 -10.74 9.34 -3.66
CA THR A 138 -12.08 9.62 -4.17
C THR A 138 -12.31 8.83 -5.44
N THR A 139 -13.36 8.02 -5.45
CA THR A 139 -13.80 7.26 -6.63
C THR A 139 -15.19 7.72 -7.03
N TRP A 140 -15.35 8.11 -8.28
CA TRP A 140 -16.63 8.36 -8.91
C TRP A 140 -16.96 7.23 -9.87
N ALA A 141 -18.20 6.79 -9.87
CA ALA A 141 -18.68 5.82 -10.83
C ALA A 141 -20.08 6.20 -11.33
N LYS A 142 -20.28 6.06 -12.63
CA LYS A 142 -21.53 6.35 -13.30
C LYS A 142 -22.58 5.28 -13.00
N VAL A 143 -23.76 5.69 -12.62
CA VAL A 143 -24.91 4.78 -12.43
C VAL A 143 -25.73 4.82 -13.70
N SER A 144 -25.89 3.68 -14.36
CA SER A 144 -26.68 3.53 -15.57
C SER A 144 -27.48 2.23 -15.56
N LEU A 145 -28.71 2.28 -16.01
CA LEU A 145 -29.57 1.14 -16.25
C LEU A 145 -30.41 1.39 -17.51
N GLY A 146 -29.83 1.07 -18.68
CA GLY A 146 -30.38 1.43 -19.97
C GLY A 146 -30.26 2.92 -20.34
N SER A 147 -30.27 3.80 -19.36
CA SER A 147 -30.00 5.24 -19.45
C SER A 147 -29.13 5.68 -18.29
N ASP A 148 -28.50 6.85 -18.42
CA ASP A 148 -27.73 7.45 -17.32
C ASP A 148 -28.69 7.91 -16.22
N LEU A 149 -28.39 7.54 -14.99
CA LEU A 149 -29.21 7.86 -13.82
C LEU A 149 -28.53 8.89 -12.90
N GLY A 150 -27.20 8.95 -12.93
CA GLY A 150 -26.41 9.84 -12.09
C GLY A 150 -25.03 9.26 -11.76
N TRP A 151 -24.51 9.64 -10.60
CA TRP A 151 -23.17 9.25 -10.16
C TRP A 151 -23.16 8.84 -8.69
N VAL A 152 -22.31 7.88 -8.39
CA VAL A 152 -21.89 7.55 -7.03
C VAL A 152 -20.48 8.07 -6.80
N ARG A 153 -20.27 8.80 -5.71
CA ARG A 153 -18.95 9.15 -5.19
C ARG A 153 -18.69 8.39 -3.91
N LEU A 154 -17.58 7.70 -3.84
CA LEU A 154 -17.09 7.05 -2.63
C LEU A 154 -15.74 7.64 -2.26
N GLN A 155 -15.56 8.00 -1.00
CA GLN A 155 -14.28 8.44 -0.45
C GLN A 155 -13.83 7.44 0.61
N THR A 156 -12.60 6.95 0.47
CA THR A 156 -11.94 6.13 1.48
C THR A 156 -10.77 6.90 2.08
N TYR A 157 -10.44 6.62 3.34
CA TYR A 157 -9.28 7.24 3.98
C TYR A 157 -7.99 6.88 3.26
N ASN A 158 -7.16 7.92 3.02
CA ASN A 158 -5.86 7.79 2.34
C ASN A 158 -4.75 7.32 3.30
N GLU A 159 -5.06 7.07 4.57
CA GLU A 159 -4.08 6.59 5.53
C GLU A 159 -3.84 5.08 5.31
N LEU A 160 -2.56 4.72 5.11
CA LEU A 160 -2.15 3.35 5.30
C LEU A 160 -2.24 3.09 6.80
N ASP A 161 -3.02 2.10 7.18
CA ASP A 161 -3.19 1.75 8.59
C ASP A 161 -1.80 1.55 9.21
N SER A 162 -1.60 2.13 10.39
CA SER A 162 -0.33 2.01 11.12
C SER A 162 0.06 0.55 11.36
N ALA A 163 -0.94 -0.35 11.41
CA ALA A 163 -0.74 -1.79 11.50
C ALA A 163 -0.13 -2.36 10.20
N ASP A 164 -0.60 -1.92 9.01
CA ASP A 164 -0.06 -2.36 7.71
C ASP A 164 1.38 -1.89 7.51
N LEU A 165 1.65 -0.64 7.85
CA LEU A 165 3.02 -0.09 7.81
C LEU A 165 3.92 -0.75 8.86
N GLY A 166 3.38 -1.07 10.04
CA GLY A 166 4.09 -1.76 11.11
C GLY A 166 4.51 -3.16 10.69
N SER A 167 3.61 -3.94 10.12
CA SER A 167 3.87 -5.31 9.65
C SER A 167 4.90 -5.34 8.52
N LEU A 168 4.82 -4.44 7.54
CA LEU A 168 5.80 -4.30 6.47
C LEU A 168 7.18 -3.90 7.00
N ARG A 169 7.23 -2.96 7.95
CA ARG A 169 8.46 -2.53 8.58
C ARG A 169 9.11 -3.68 9.35
N GLN A 170 8.33 -4.45 10.08
CA GLN A 170 8.81 -5.60 10.85
C GLN A 170 9.32 -6.72 9.93
N GLN A 171 8.60 -7.06 8.86
CA GLN A 171 9.05 -8.05 7.87
C GLN A 171 10.34 -7.63 7.17
N ASN A 172 10.44 -6.36 6.73
CA ASN A 172 11.65 -5.84 6.10
C ASN A 172 12.84 -5.79 7.06
N LEU A 173 12.63 -5.44 8.33
CA LEU A 173 13.67 -5.51 9.36
C LEU A 173 14.15 -6.93 9.61
N LEU A 174 13.24 -7.90 9.73
CA LEU A 174 13.57 -9.32 9.91
C LEU A 174 14.39 -9.85 8.73
N LEU A 175 13.96 -9.58 7.50
CA LEU A 175 14.67 -9.98 6.28
C LEU A 175 16.06 -9.33 6.21
N SER A 176 16.17 -8.04 6.56
CA SER A 176 17.45 -7.32 6.58
C SER A 176 18.41 -7.90 7.62
N VAL A 177 17.93 -8.18 8.83
CA VAL A 177 18.75 -8.81 9.89
C VAL A 177 19.19 -10.20 9.49
N LEU A 178 18.29 -11.02 8.95
CA LEU A 178 18.61 -12.37 8.49
C LEU A 178 19.66 -12.36 7.36
N SER A 179 19.54 -11.40 6.44
CA SER A 179 20.46 -11.18 5.33
C SER A 179 21.86 -10.78 5.81
N VAL A 180 21.94 -9.85 6.78
CA VAL A 180 23.21 -9.43 7.38
C VAL A 180 23.85 -10.60 8.13
N LEU A 181 23.09 -11.36 8.92
CA LEU A 181 23.60 -12.52 9.63
C LEU A 181 24.13 -13.59 8.68
N SER A 182 23.43 -13.88 7.58
CA SER A 182 23.91 -14.82 6.56
C SER A 182 25.20 -14.35 5.89
N GLY A 183 25.31 -13.05 5.61
CA GLY A 183 26.52 -12.43 5.07
C GLY A 183 27.73 -12.58 6.01
N ILE A 184 27.53 -12.31 7.31
CA ILE A 184 28.58 -12.48 8.34
C ILE A 184 29.00 -13.94 8.45
N LEU A 185 28.05 -14.87 8.40
CA LEU A 185 28.31 -16.31 8.50
C LEU A 185 29.13 -16.81 7.30
N ILE A 186 28.79 -16.41 6.09
CA ILE A 186 29.53 -16.73 4.86
C ILE A 186 30.95 -16.15 4.94
N LEU A 187 31.08 -14.91 5.35
CA LEU A 187 32.39 -14.25 5.51
C LEU A 187 33.23 -14.96 6.57
N GLY A 188 32.62 -15.35 7.69
CA GLY A 188 33.27 -16.12 8.77
C GLY A 188 33.79 -17.47 8.30
N VAL A 189 33.00 -18.22 7.54
CA VAL A 189 33.39 -19.51 6.96
C VAL A 189 34.54 -19.33 5.98
N PHE A 190 34.51 -18.27 5.16
CA PHE A 190 35.55 -17.98 4.17
C PHE A 190 36.91 -17.62 4.85
N LEU A 191 36.85 -16.76 5.89
CA LEU A 191 38.03 -16.39 6.68
C LEU A 191 38.59 -17.59 7.44
N TRP A 192 37.73 -18.43 8.03
CA TRP A 192 38.11 -19.67 8.70
C TRP A 192 38.86 -20.60 7.73
N ARG A 193 38.32 -20.81 6.55
CA ARG A 193 38.96 -21.67 5.52
C ARG A 193 40.30 -21.09 5.01
N ALA A 194 40.37 -19.78 4.83
CA ALA A 194 41.60 -19.11 4.46
C ALA A 194 42.68 -19.23 5.54
N TYR A 195 42.30 -19.09 6.81
CA TYR A 195 43.19 -19.23 7.95
C TYR A 195 43.77 -20.67 8.04
N PHE A 196 42.93 -21.69 7.93
CA PHE A 196 43.38 -23.09 7.97
C PHE A 196 44.32 -23.47 6.82
N THR A 197 44.11 -22.93 5.62
CA THR A 197 45.01 -23.18 4.47
C THR A 197 46.35 -22.53 4.64
N VAL A 198 46.47 -21.40 5.32
CA VAL A 198 47.74 -20.72 5.63
C VAL A 198 48.51 -21.46 6.73
N VAL A 199 47.86 -21.81 7.83
CA VAL A 199 48.47 -22.50 8.97
C VAL A 199 48.96 -23.89 8.58
N LYS A 200 48.24 -24.62 7.73
CA LYS A 200 48.67 -25.94 7.24
C LYS A 200 49.89 -25.90 6.35
N ARG A 201 50.19 -24.77 5.69
CA ARG A 201 51.42 -24.57 4.89
C ARG A 201 52.65 -24.27 5.76
N GLU A 202 52.47 -23.64 6.92
CA GLU A 202 53.59 -23.32 7.82
C GLU A 202 54.09 -24.56 8.62
N HIS A 203 53.26 -25.59 8.76
CA HIS A 203 53.65 -26.84 9.44
C HIS A 203 54.24 -27.93 8.51
N MET A 204 54.38 -27.64 7.23
CA MET A 204 55.02 -28.58 6.25
C MET A 204 56.42 -28.18 5.83
N PHE A 205 57.03 -27.23 6.53
CA PHE A 205 58.44 -26.87 6.45
C PHE A 205 59.04 -26.89 7.85
#